data_cac645f66f2eecf3220c1a44edae1dd8
#
_entry.id   cac645f66f2eecf3220c1a44edae1dd8
#
_cell.length_a   1.000
_cell.length_b   1.000
_cell.length_c   1.000
_cell.angle_alpha   90.00
_cell.angle_beta   90.00
_cell.angle_gamma   90.00
#
_symmetry.space_group_name_H-M   'P 1'
#
loop_
_entity.id
_entity.type
_entity.pdbx_description
1 polymer ?
#
loop_
_entity_poly.entity_id
_entity_poly.type
_entity_poly.pdbx_seq_one_letter_code
_entity_poly.pdbx_strand_id
1 'polypeptide(L)'
;MDLTEPLNIDFEPELEKPSLIAAWPGMGGVASIAVKYFKDELKAQEFGRIEPYQFFEPTAVRIHDNVIEEPQFPQSSFYFWKGNTGQDLIIFMGDAQPSMQGHALGNLILDVAQRFGARRVYTSAAAPAHIHYAQRPRILGVVTKPDLVPEIEAQHVKLMSTGTISGMNGILLGIAKKRDMEGICLLGEIPIYLTEMANPRASKAIVEVLSRMLEIKVDTTQMDEWIKDMDSEIEKNMVRFMGSLRENAKRFVEYLDRLKERADSEEVATTQELPEYSEELVKEVERFLKEGQAGKDEDIG
;
A
#
# COMPACT_ATOMS: atom_id res chain seq x y z
N MET A 1 2.79 29.05 -18.26
CA MET A 1 2.88 27.60 -18.07
C MET A 1 1.78 27.01 -18.94
N ASP A 2 2.11 26.21 -19.93
CA ASP A 2 1.11 25.61 -20.82
C ASP A 2 0.43 24.46 -20.08
N LEU A 3 -0.82 24.65 -19.65
CA LEU A 3 -1.61 23.68 -18.86
C LEU A 3 -2.11 22.48 -19.72
N THR A 4 -1.63 22.34 -20.95
CA THR A 4 -2.17 21.40 -21.94
C THR A 4 -1.46 20.04 -21.94
N GLU A 5 -0.24 19.94 -21.45
CA GLU A 5 0.48 18.66 -21.38
C GLU A 5 0.59 18.17 -19.94
N PRO A 6 -0.10 17.05 -19.61
CA PRO A 6 -0.13 16.55 -18.23
C PRO A 6 1.17 15.84 -17.80
N LEU A 7 2.16 15.69 -18.68
CA LEU A 7 3.37 14.94 -18.43
C LEU A 7 4.60 15.83 -18.58
N ASN A 8 5.42 15.88 -17.53
CA ASN A 8 6.73 16.54 -17.54
C ASN A 8 7.82 15.47 -17.34
N ILE A 9 8.68 15.27 -18.33
CA ILE A 9 9.85 14.39 -18.26
C ILE A 9 11.11 15.27 -18.24
N ASP A 10 11.80 15.27 -17.11
CA ASP A 10 13.00 16.10 -16.91
C ASP A 10 14.19 15.58 -17.73
N PHE A 11 14.31 14.26 -17.88
CA PHE A 11 15.26 13.58 -18.76
C PHE A 11 14.82 12.14 -19.03
N GLU A 12 15.37 11.51 -20.07
CA GLU A 12 15.05 10.14 -20.45
C GLU A 12 16.15 9.18 -19.98
N PRO A 13 15.89 8.35 -18.94
CA PRO A 13 16.82 7.33 -18.52
C PRO A 13 16.92 6.21 -19.57
N GLU A 14 18.13 5.75 -19.84
CA GLU A 14 18.34 4.54 -20.64
C GLU A 14 18.08 3.31 -19.78
N LEU A 15 17.02 2.57 -20.06
CA LEU A 15 16.57 1.40 -19.28
C LEU A 15 16.55 0.13 -20.13
N GLU A 16 16.91 -0.99 -19.49
CA GLU A 16 16.87 -2.32 -20.11
C GLU A 16 15.71 -3.14 -19.52
N LYS A 17 14.67 -3.41 -20.32
CA LYS A 17 13.52 -4.21 -19.97
C LYS A 17 12.93 -3.88 -18.59
N PRO A 18 12.65 -2.63 -18.27
CA PRO A 18 12.22 -2.26 -16.96
C PRO A 18 10.85 -2.88 -16.61
N SER A 19 10.64 -3.12 -15.30
CA SER A 19 9.32 -3.36 -14.76
C SER A 19 8.78 -2.09 -14.12
N LEU A 20 7.47 -1.85 -14.23
CA LEU A 20 6.81 -0.77 -13.52
C LEU A 20 6.33 -1.26 -12.16
N ILE A 21 6.68 -0.55 -11.09
CA ILE A 21 6.05 -0.68 -9.78
C ILE A 21 5.25 0.58 -9.52
N ALA A 22 3.95 0.47 -9.22
CA ALA A 22 3.11 1.64 -9.01
C ALA A 22 2.33 1.55 -7.69
N ALA A 23 2.25 2.67 -6.96
CA ALA A 23 1.52 2.73 -5.70
C ALA A 23 0.81 4.07 -5.47
N TRP A 24 -0.34 3.96 -4.81
CA TRP A 24 -1.14 5.05 -4.27
C TRP A 24 -1.54 4.77 -2.82
N PRO A 25 -1.93 5.81 -2.06
CA PRO A 25 -2.49 5.63 -0.73
C PRO A 25 -3.72 4.71 -0.74
N GLY A 26 -3.84 3.90 0.30
CA GLY A 26 -4.93 2.97 0.53
C GLY A 26 -4.93 2.49 1.97
N MET A 27 -5.78 1.54 2.30
CA MET A 27 -5.91 0.99 3.66
C MET A 27 -4.56 0.60 4.25
N GLY A 28 -4.32 1.01 5.49
CA GLY A 28 -3.08 0.73 6.20
C GLY A 28 -1.82 1.34 5.57
N GLY A 29 -1.96 2.21 4.56
CA GLY A 29 -0.82 2.73 3.80
C GLY A 29 0.04 1.66 3.11
N VAL A 30 -0.44 0.41 3.03
CA VAL A 30 0.37 -0.77 2.70
C VAL A 30 1.15 -0.62 1.40
N ALA A 31 0.47 -0.19 0.33
CA ALA A 31 1.11 0.00 -0.97
C ALA A 31 2.15 1.13 -0.96
N SER A 32 1.76 2.30 -0.45
CA SER A 32 2.62 3.50 -0.41
C SER A 32 3.87 3.26 0.44
N ILE A 33 3.71 2.65 1.62
CA ILE A 33 4.83 2.33 2.52
C ILE A 33 5.79 1.35 1.83
N ALA A 34 5.27 0.26 1.25
CA ALA A 34 6.10 -0.75 0.62
C ALA A 34 6.91 -0.18 -0.56
N VAL A 35 6.24 0.57 -1.46
CA VAL A 35 6.90 1.09 -2.65
C VAL A 35 7.81 2.27 -2.33
N LYS A 36 7.42 3.13 -1.37
CA LYS A 36 8.29 4.19 -0.88
C LYS A 36 9.59 3.62 -0.28
N TYR A 37 9.45 2.60 0.58
CA TYR A 37 10.59 1.94 1.18
C TYR A 37 11.51 1.34 0.12
N PHE A 38 10.92 0.62 -0.86
CA PHE A 38 11.66 0.03 -1.98
C PHE A 38 12.42 1.09 -2.78
N LYS A 39 11.76 2.20 -3.11
CA LYS A 39 12.34 3.35 -3.81
C LYS A 39 13.52 3.97 -3.05
N ASP A 40 13.35 4.16 -1.73
CA ASP A 40 14.35 4.85 -0.90
C ASP A 40 15.58 3.95 -0.68
N GLU A 41 15.42 2.65 -0.41
CA GLU A 41 16.52 1.68 -0.28
C GLU A 41 17.31 1.53 -1.58
N LEU A 42 16.65 1.55 -2.72
CA LEU A 42 17.30 1.51 -4.03
C LEU A 42 17.90 2.85 -4.44
N LYS A 43 17.61 3.93 -3.71
CA LYS A 43 18.00 5.30 -4.07
C LYS A 43 17.57 5.65 -5.49
N ALA A 44 16.34 5.26 -5.85
CA ALA A 44 15.77 5.54 -7.16
C ALA A 44 15.67 7.05 -7.40
N GLN A 45 16.00 7.47 -8.62
CA GLN A 45 16.08 8.89 -9.00
C GLN A 45 14.81 9.32 -9.73
N GLU A 46 14.26 10.47 -9.37
CA GLU A 46 13.13 11.06 -10.09
C GLU A 46 13.57 11.46 -11.51
N PHE A 47 12.73 11.20 -12.51
CA PHE A 47 12.98 11.57 -13.90
C PHE A 47 11.79 12.24 -14.58
N GLY A 48 10.65 12.32 -13.92
CA GLY A 48 9.47 12.99 -14.46
C GLY A 48 8.29 12.95 -13.51
N ARG A 49 7.27 13.74 -13.82
CA ARG A 49 6.06 13.87 -13.02
C ARG A 49 4.85 14.10 -13.90
N ILE A 50 3.68 13.81 -13.34
CA ILE A 50 2.39 14.13 -13.95
C ILE A 50 1.84 15.38 -13.28
N GLU A 51 1.49 16.38 -14.11
CA GLU A 51 0.86 17.60 -13.65
C GLU A 51 -0.54 17.33 -13.07
N PRO A 52 -0.87 17.87 -11.90
CA PRO A 52 -2.04 17.43 -11.14
C PRO A 52 -3.38 17.93 -11.68
N TYR A 53 -3.39 19.03 -12.41
CA TYR A 53 -4.59 19.83 -12.72
C TYR A 53 -5.73 19.08 -13.42
N GLN A 54 -5.42 18.00 -14.16
CA GLN A 54 -6.42 17.19 -14.84
C GLN A 54 -6.98 16.06 -13.97
N PHE A 55 -6.34 15.76 -12.85
CA PHE A 55 -6.61 14.56 -12.05
C PHE A 55 -7.03 14.87 -10.63
N PHE A 56 -6.76 16.09 -10.17
CA PHE A 56 -7.02 16.51 -8.79
C PHE A 56 -7.69 17.87 -8.75
N GLU A 57 -8.73 17.99 -7.92
CA GLU A 57 -9.35 19.27 -7.57
C GLU A 57 -8.97 19.63 -6.13
N PRO A 58 -8.36 20.81 -5.90
CA PRO A 58 -8.09 21.27 -4.54
C PRO A 58 -9.42 21.63 -3.86
N THR A 59 -9.63 21.10 -2.67
CA THR A 59 -10.85 21.33 -1.89
C THR A 59 -10.66 22.34 -0.75
N ALA A 60 -9.40 22.72 -0.47
CA ALA A 60 -9.05 23.63 0.61
C ALA A 60 -7.76 24.40 0.30
N VAL A 61 -7.59 25.52 0.98
CA VAL A 61 -6.34 26.29 1.04
C VAL A 61 -5.87 26.37 2.48
N ARG A 62 -4.56 26.44 2.69
CA ARG A 62 -3.98 26.67 4.02
C ARG A 62 -3.93 28.15 4.34
N ILE A 63 -3.99 28.46 5.64
CA ILE A 63 -3.77 29.81 6.16
C ILE A 63 -2.56 29.72 7.09
N HIS A 64 -1.53 30.50 6.78
CA HIS A 64 -0.35 30.65 7.62
C HIS A 64 -0.12 32.14 7.90
N ASP A 65 0.07 32.50 9.16
CA ASP A 65 0.25 33.91 9.61
C ASP A 65 -0.80 34.86 9.04
N ASN A 66 -2.07 34.47 9.06
CA ASN A 66 -3.22 35.24 8.55
C ASN A 66 -3.23 35.48 7.02
N VAL A 67 -2.37 34.75 6.26
CA VAL A 67 -2.28 34.84 4.80
C VAL A 67 -2.72 33.50 4.19
N ILE A 68 -3.52 33.58 3.12
CA ILE A 68 -3.88 32.39 2.33
C ILE A 68 -2.69 31.95 1.49
N GLU A 69 -2.35 30.66 1.58
CA GLU A 69 -1.37 30.03 0.70
C GLU A 69 -2.02 29.57 -0.62
N GLU A 70 -1.21 29.35 -1.64
CA GLU A 70 -1.70 28.77 -2.89
C GLU A 70 -2.22 27.32 -2.66
N PRO A 71 -3.25 26.90 -3.41
CA PRO A 71 -3.73 25.52 -3.32
C PRO A 71 -2.61 24.53 -3.58
N GLN A 72 -2.43 23.58 -2.67
CA GLN A 72 -1.45 22.51 -2.84
C GLN A 72 -2.09 21.30 -3.51
N PHE A 73 -1.40 20.75 -4.50
CA PHE A 73 -1.83 19.59 -5.23
C PHE A 73 -1.00 18.37 -4.84
N PRO A 74 -1.60 17.16 -4.85
CA PRO A 74 -0.85 15.93 -4.70
C PRO A 74 0.18 15.75 -5.81
N GLN A 75 1.31 15.16 -5.48
CA GLN A 75 2.35 14.84 -6.44
C GLN A 75 2.12 13.46 -7.06
N SER A 76 2.57 13.30 -8.29
CA SER A 76 2.53 12.05 -9.05
C SER A 76 3.82 11.93 -9.84
N SER A 77 4.81 11.21 -9.31
CA SER A 77 6.18 11.21 -9.80
C SER A 77 6.64 9.84 -10.30
N PHE A 78 7.50 9.87 -11.31
CA PHE A 78 8.21 8.72 -11.84
C PHE A 78 9.65 8.73 -11.36
N TYR A 79 10.09 7.59 -10.88
CA TYR A 79 11.48 7.32 -10.50
C TYR A 79 12.01 6.16 -11.32
N PHE A 80 13.31 6.09 -11.50
CA PHE A 80 13.97 4.95 -12.11
C PHE A 80 15.10 4.44 -11.24
N TRP A 81 15.39 3.17 -11.38
CA TRP A 81 16.55 2.52 -10.82
C TRP A 81 17.16 1.57 -11.84
N LYS A 82 18.50 1.61 -11.97
CA LYS A 82 19.23 0.71 -12.85
C LYS A 82 19.79 -0.47 -12.07
N GLY A 83 19.37 -1.66 -12.44
CA GLY A 83 19.86 -2.89 -11.87
C GLY A 83 21.23 -3.31 -12.42
N ASN A 84 21.97 -4.06 -11.63
CA ASN A 84 23.27 -4.60 -12.07
C ASN A 84 23.13 -5.85 -12.96
N THR A 85 21.92 -6.40 -13.07
CA THR A 85 21.62 -7.69 -13.74
C THR A 85 20.74 -7.54 -14.99
N GLY A 86 20.55 -6.31 -15.49
CA GLY A 86 19.71 -6.04 -16.67
C GLY A 86 18.20 -6.07 -16.37
N GLN A 87 17.80 -5.95 -15.11
CA GLN A 87 16.43 -5.73 -14.69
C GLN A 87 16.31 -4.36 -14.04
N ASP A 88 15.92 -3.38 -14.87
CA ASP A 88 15.71 -2.02 -14.40
C ASP A 88 14.29 -1.83 -13.85
N LEU A 89 14.07 -0.77 -13.10
CA LEU A 89 12.77 -0.43 -12.55
C LEU A 89 12.35 0.99 -12.95
N ILE A 90 11.06 1.11 -13.24
CA ILE A 90 10.33 2.36 -13.17
C ILE A 90 9.45 2.27 -11.93
N ILE A 91 9.49 3.26 -11.07
CA ILE A 91 8.66 3.34 -9.88
C ILE A 91 7.77 4.57 -10.02
N PHE A 92 6.46 4.36 -9.96
CA PHE A 92 5.50 5.45 -9.95
C PHE A 92 4.88 5.57 -8.55
N MET A 93 4.85 6.78 -8.03
CA MET A 93 4.21 7.10 -6.77
C MET A 93 3.23 8.26 -6.92
N GLY A 94 1.97 8.02 -6.53
CA GLY A 94 0.98 9.08 -6.38
C GLY A 94 0.70 9.33 -4.91
N ASP A 95 0.72 10.60 -4.48
CA ASP A 95 0.49 11.00 -3.08
C ASP A 95 -0.98 10.92 -2.67
N ALA A 96 -1.89 10.90 -3.64
CA ALA A 96 -3.32 10.76 -3.42
C ALA A 96 -4.01 9.94 -4.52
N GLN A 97 -5.19 9.42 -4.22
CA GLN A 97 -6.08 8.87 -5.24
C GLN A 97 -6.61 10.03 -6.10
N PRO A 98 -6.65 9.90 -7.43
CA PRO A 98 -7.20 10.95 -8.28
C PRO A 98 -8.69 11.17 -7.98
N SER A 99 -9.11 12.43 -7.91
CA SER A 99 -10.51 12.79 -7.72
C SER A 99 -11.32 12.68 -9.01
N MET A 100 -10.64 12.74 -10.17
CA MET A 100 -11.26 12.62 -11.50
C MET A 100 -10.32 11.90 -12.48
N GLN A 101 -10.86 11.45 -13.59
CA GLN A 101 -10.13 10.90 -14.74
C GLN A 101 -9.12 9.78 -14.40
N GLY A 102 -9.36 8.97 -13.38
CA GLY A 102 -8.43 7.91 -12.95
C GLY A 102 -8.06 6.93 -14.07
N HIS A 103 -8.99 6.62 -14.99
CA HIS A 103 -8.70 5.78 -16.16
C HIS A 103 -7.72 6.47 -17.13
N ALA A 104 -7.85 7.79 -17.35
CA ALA A 104 -6.92 8.56 -18.19
C ALA A 104 -5.53 8.62 -17.53
N LEU A 105 -5.46 8.88 -16.22
CA LEU A 105 -4.22 8.84 -15.45
C LEU A 105 -3.52 7.48 -15.58
N GLY A 106 -4.25 6.37 -15.40
CA GLY A 106 -3.69 5.04 -15.54
C GLY A 106 -3.16 4.74 -16.95
N ASN A 107 -3.85 5.22 -18.00
CA ASN A 107 -3.35 5.12 -19.37
C ASN A 107 -2.06 5.91 -19.56
N LEU A 108 -2.00 7.15 -19.08
CA LEU A 108 -0.80 7.99 -19.18
C LEU A 108 0.41 7.34 -18.49
N ILE A 109 0.23 6.76 -17.30
CA ILE A 109 1.29 6.06 -16.58
C ILE A 109 1.80 4.87 -17.39
N LEU A 110 0.91 4.08 -17.99
CA LEU A 110 1.31 2.94 -18.80
C LEU A 110 1.93 3.37 -20.13
N ASP A 111 1.52 4.50 -20.72
CA ASP A 111 2.17 5.07 -21.92
C ASP A 111 3.61 5.42 -21.62
N VAL A 112 3.88 6.08 -20.48
CA VAL A 112 5.27 6.36 -20.04
C VAL A 112 6.03 5.05 -19.82
N ALA A 113 5.48 4.10 -19.09
CA ALA A 113 6.15 2.83 -18.84
C ALA A 113 6.49 2.07 -20.13
N GLN A 114 5.55 2.00 -21.09
CA GLN A 114 5.74 1.35 -22.39
C GLN A 114 6.75 2.10 -23.28
N ARG A 115 6.79 3.44 -23.22
CA ARG A 115 7.80 4.25 -23.91
C ARG A 115 9.23 3.84 -23.53
N PHE A 116 9.44 3.51 -22.25
CA PHE A 116 10.73 3.00 -21.74
C PHE A 116 10.88 1.48 -21.84
N GLY A 117 9.96 0.78 -22.50
CA GLY A 117 10.04 -0.65 -22.77
C GLY A 117 9.51 -1.56 -21.68
N ALA A 118 8.80 -1.04 -20.69
CA ALA A 118 8.17 -1.86 -19.66
C ALA A 118 7.07 -2.75 -20.24
N ARG A 119 7.08 -4.04 -19.87
CA ARG A 119 6.06 -5.03 -20.26
C ARG A 119 5.28 -5.56 -19.07
N ARG A 120 5.80 -5.37 -17.85
CA ARG A 120 5.23 -5.89 -16.62
C ARG A 120 4.97 -4.76 -15.63
N VAL A 121 3.83 -4.89 -14.93
CA VAL A 121 3.38 -3.93 -13.91
C VAL A 121 3.16 -4.65 -12.60
N TYR A 122 3.70 -4.10 -11.53
CA TYR A 122 3.43 -4.52 -10.17
C TYR A 122 2.64 -3.43 -9.45
N THR A 123 1.58 -3.84 -8.77
CA THR A 123 0.86 -2.99 -7.81
C THR A 123 0.73 -3.73 -6.48
N SER A 124 0.35 -3.01 -5.45
CA SER A 124 0.07 -3.62 -4.16
C SER A 124 -1.13 -2.97 -3.49
N ALA A 125 -1.74 -3.68 -2.55
CA ALA A 125 -2.87 -3.19 -1.77
C ALA A 125 -2.94 -3.90 -0.41
N ALA A 126 -3.86 -3.47 0.45
CA ALA A 126 -4.21 -4.20 1.66
C ALA A 126 -5.39 -5.15 1.42
N ALA A 127 -5.41 -6.25 2.16
CA ALA A 127 -6.53 -7.17 2.26
C ALA A 127 -6.96 -7.26 3.74
N PRO A 128 -8.06 -6.59 4.16
CA PRO A 128 -8.57 -6.70 5.52
C PRO A 128 -8.91 -8.15 5.88
N ALA A 129 -8.42 -8.62 7.02
CA ALA A 129 -8.58 -10.00 7.46
C ALA A 129 -8.74 -10.09 8.98
N HIS A 130 -9.33 -11.19 9.46
CA HIS A 130 -9.45 -11.48 10.88
C HIS A 130 -8.13 -12.10 11.39
N ILE A 131 -7.11 -11.28 11.51
CA ILE A 131 -5.80 -11.66 12.03
C ILE A 131 -5.42 -10.79 13.23
N HIS A 132 -4.54 -11.31 14.07
CA HIS A 132 -3.94 -10.54 15.16
C HIS A 132 -2.89 -9.57 14.62
N TYR A 133 -2.74 -8.38 15.20
CA TYR A 133 -1.79 -7.36 14.73
C TYR A 133 -0.33 -7.83 14.72
N ALA A 134 0.05 -8.71 15.67
CA ALA A 134 1.39 -9.28 15.73
C ALA A 134 1.60 -10.50 14.81
N GLN A 135 0.54 -11.03 14.20
CA GLN A 135 0.62 -12.17 13.31
C GLN A 135 1.35 -11.81 12.00
N ARG A 136 2.17 -12.72 11.49
CA ARG A 136 2.75 -12.57 10.16
C ARG A 136 1.65 -12.57 9.09
N PRO A 137 1.50 -11.50 8.29
CA PRO A 137 0.46 -11.42 7.29
C PRO A 137 0.72 -12.41 6.14
N ARG A 138 -0.33 -12.99 5.60
CA ARG A 138 -0.25 -13.69 4.33
C ARG A 138 -0.27 -12.67 3.20
N ILE A 139 0.38 -13.02 2.10
CA ILE A 139 0.29 -12.25 0.87
C ILE A 139 -0.62 -13.01 -0.09
N LEU A 140 -1.62 -12.29 -0.60
CA LEU A 140 -2.50 -12.78 -1.65
C LEU A 140 -2.03 -12.18 -2.98
N GLY A 141 -2.22 -12.91 -4.07
CA GLY A 141 -1.82 -12.48 -5.41
C GLY A 141 -2.95 -12.55 -6.41
N VAL A 142 -3.00 -11.59 -7.31
CA VAL A 142 -3.82 -11.64 -8.52
C VAL A 142 -2.99 -11.24 -9.73
N VAL A 143 -3.33 -11.80 -10.89
CA VAL A 143 -2.56 -11.63 -12.13
C VAL A 143 -3.45 -11.21 -13.28
N THR A 144 -2.88 -10.54 -14.26
CA THR A 144 -3.59 -10.20 -15.51
C THR A 144 -3.65 -11.36 -16.49
N LYS A 145 -2.70 -12.30 -16.43
CA LYS A 145 -2.57 -13.45 -17.34
C LYS A 145 -2.41 -14.74 -16.55
N PRO A 146 -3.08 -15.84 -16.95
CA PRO A 146 -2.96 -17.15 -16.26
C PRO A 146 -1.51 -17.68 -16.22
N ASP A 147 -0.71 -17.36 -17.22
CA ASP A 147 0.68 -17.82 -17.34
C ASP A 147 1.58 -17.30 -16.21
N LEU A 148 1.16 -16.25 -15.50
CA LEU A 148 1.87 -15.71 -14.33
C LEU A 148 1.55 -16.44 -13.02
N VAL A 149 0.54 -17.32 -13.01
CA VAL A 149 0.13 -18.06 -11.81
C VAL A 149 1.26 -18.91 -11.21
N PRO A 150 2.00 -19.72 -11.98
CA PRO A 150 3.09 -20.54 -11.43
C PRO A 150 4.22 -19.68 -10.81
N GLU A 151 4.48 -18.50 -11.37
CA GLU A 151 5.50 -17.57 -10.85
C GLU A 151 5.11 -17.07 -9.45
N ILE A 152 3.84 -16.72 -9.24
CA ILE A 152 3.33 -16.26 -7.95
C ILE A 152 3.32 -17.38 -6.93
N GLU A 153 2.86 -18.58 -7.31
CA GLU A 153 2.83 -19.74 -6.41
C GLU A 153 4.23 -20.15 -5.95
N ALA A 154 5.24 -20.03 -6.82
CA ALA A 154 6.63 -20.26 -6.47
C ALA A 154 7.17 -19.30 -5.39
N GLN A 155 6.53 -18.16 -5.19
CA GLN A 155 6.86 -17.20 -4.13
C GLN A 155 6.09 -17.43 -2.82
N HIS A 156 5.37 -18.55 -2.70
CA HIS A 156 4.48 -18.85 -1.57
C HIS A 156 3.37 -17.82 -1.35
N VAL A 157 2.93 -17.18 -2.43
CA VAL A 157 1.82 -16.23 -2.43
C VAL A 157 0.53 -16.98 -2.77
N LYS A 158 -0.49 -16.82 -1.94
CA LYS A 158 -1.80 -17.46 -2.16
C LYS A 158 -2.59 -16.69 -3.21
N LEU A 159 -3.14 -17.38 -4.20
CA LEU A 159 -3.99 -16.74 -5.20
C LEU A 159 -5.34 -16.34 -4.59
N MET A 160 -5.79 -15.14 -4.93
CA MET A 160 -7.12 -14.64 -4.61
C MET A 160 -8.07 -15.01 -5.75
N SER A 161 -9.05 -15.86 -5.47
CA SER A 161 -9.98 -16.37 -6.50
C SER A 161 -11.07 -15.36 -6.88
N THR A 162 -11.55 -14.58 -5.92
CA THR A 162 -12.63 -13.61 -6.10
C THR A 162 -12.39 -12.40 -5.19
N GLY A 163 -12.80 -11.22 -5.62
CA GLY A 163 -12.68 -9.99 -4.84
C GLY A 163 -12.68 -8.74 -5.70
N THR A 164 -12.49 -7.61 -5.03
CA THR A 164 -12.36 -6.29 -5.67
C THR A 164 -11.15 -5.57 -5.11
N ILE A 165 -10.35 -4.98 -5.98
CA ILE A 165 -9.24 -4.09 -5.59
C ILE A 165 -9.68 -2.67 -5.96
N SER A 166 -9.92 -1.86 -4.95
CA SER A 166 -10.37 -0.48 -5.11
C SER A 166 -9.20 0.47 -5.40
N GLY A 167 -9.53 1.65 -5.98
CA GLY A 167 -8.57 2.70 -6.27
C GLY A 167 -7.62 2.38 -7.40
N MET A 168 -6.63 3.25 -7.59
CA MET A 168 -5.70 3.20 -8.72
C MET A 168 -4.85 1.93 -8.72
N ASN A 169 -4.54 1.35 -7.56
CA ASN A 169 -3.78 0.11 -7.47
C ASN A 169 -4.48 -1.06 -8.22
N GLY A 170 -5.82 -1.11 -8.20
CA GLY A 170 -6.60 -2.07 -8.97
C GLY A 170 -6.89 -1.61 -10.41
N ILE A 171 -7.25 -0.34 -10.58
CA ILE A 171 -7.61 0.24 -11.89
C ILE A 171 -6.44 0.12 -12.88
N LEU A 172 -5.22 0.45 -12.46
CA LEU A 172 -4.03 0.34 -13.30
C LEU A 172 -3.82 -1.08 -13.81
N LEU A 173 -4.04 -2.08 -12.96
CA LEU A 173 -3.94 -3.48 -13.36
C LEU A 173 -5.00 -3.88 -14.39
N GLY A 174 -6.24 -3.39 -14.22
CA GLY A 174 -7.31 -3.59 -15.19
C GLY A 174 -6.98 -2.98 -16.55
N ILE A 175 -6.37 -1.80 -16.58
CA ILE A 175 -5.90 -1.15 -17.82
C ILE A 175 -4.74 -1.94 -18.43
N ALA A 176 -3.77 -2.37 -17.62
CA ALA A 176 -2.64 -3.20 -18.06
C ALA A 176 -3.12 -4.49 -18.72
N LYS A 177 -4.12 -5.17 -18.13
CA LYS A 177 -4.77 -6.35 -18.73
C LYS A 177 -5.37 -6.04 -20.10
N LYS A 178 -6.09 -4.91 -20.25
CA LYS A 178 -6.68 -4.49 -21.53
C LYS A 178 -5.62 -4.21 -22.59
N ARG A 179 -4.40 -3.82 -22.18
CA ARG A 179 -3.24 -3.56 -23.07
C ARG A 179 -2.37 -4.80 -23.30
N ASP A 180 -2.84 -5.96 -22.90
CA ASP A 180 -2.06 -7.22 -22.94
C ASP A 180 -0.71 -7.17 -22.20
N MET A 181 -0.57 -6.28 -21.23
CA MET A 181 0.60 -6.22 -20.35
C MET A 181 0.50 -7.29 -19.24
N GLU A 182 1.64 -7.83 -18.85
CA GLU A 182 1.76 -8.63 -17.64
C GLU A 182 1.54 -7.75 -16.41
N GLY A 183 0.72 -8.21 -15.49
CA GLY A 183 0.42 -7.44 -14.29
C GLY A 183 0.22 -8.34 -13.09
N ILE A 184 0.77 -7.94 -11.96
CA ILE A 184 0.72 -8.66 -10.69
C ILE A 184 0.34 -7.66 -9.60
N CYS A 185 -0.69 -7.98 -8.81
CA CYS A 185 -0.98 -7.26 -7.58
C CYS A 185 -0.73 -8.15 -6.38
N LEU A 186 0.04 -7.63 -5.43
CA LEU A 186 0.28 -8.27 -4.14
C LEU A 186 -0.57 -7.59 -3.07
N LEU A 187 -1.42 -8.37 -2.40
CA LEU A 187 -2.28 -7.86 -1.34
C LEU A 187 -1.79 -8.39 0.01
N GLY A 188 -1.34 -7.48 0.87
CA GLY A 188 -0.93 -7.82 2.24
C GLY A 188 -2.15 -7.86 3.17
N GLU A 189 -2.32 -8.97 3.91
CA GLU A 189 -3.36 -9.04 4.93
C GLU A 189 -3.08 -8.03 6.04
N ILE A 190 -4.13 -7.32 6.47
CA ILE A 190 -4.10 -6.42 7.63
C ILE A 190 -5.26 -6.72 8.56
N PRO A 191 -5.11 -6.52 9.88
CA PRO A 191 -6.24 -6.65 10.79
C PRO A 191 -7.37 -5.70 10.41
N ILE A 192 -8.61 -6.18 10.42
CA ILE A 192 -9.80 -5.38 10.08
C ILE A 192 -9.98 -4.14 10.96
N TYR A 193 -9.43 -4.16 12.17
CA TYR A 193 -9.47 -3.07 13.16
C TYR A 193 -8.26 -2.11 13.08
N LEU A 194 -7.39 -2.24 12.05
CA LEU A 194 -6.23 -1.37 11.81
C LEU A 194 -6.19 -0.83 10.38
N THR A 195 -7.33 -0.75 9.68
CA THR A 195 -7.36 -0.34 8.27
C THR A 195 -6.99 1.13 8.07
N GLU A 196 -7.23 1.96 9.07
CA GLU A 196 -6.92 3.40 9.07
C GLU A 196 -5.50 3.73 9.59
N MET A 197 -4.82 2.76 10.20
CA MET A 197 -3.47 2.94 10.73
C MET A 197 -2.41 2.41 9.76
N ALA A 198 -1.23 3.04 9.74
CA ALA A 198 -0.08 2.51 9.00
C ALA A 198 0.18 1.04 9.34
N ASN A 199 0.44 0.21 8.33
CA ASN A 199 0.70 -1.21 8.55
C ASN A 199 2.08 -1.63 7.96
N PRO A 200 3.17 -1.32 8.66
CA PRO A 200 4.52 -1.64 8.19
C PRO A 200 4.76 -3.15 8.09
N ARG A 201 4.06 -3.97 8.86
CA ARG A 201 4.19 -5.43 8.84
C ARG A 201 3.72 -6.02 7.51
N ALA A 202 2.55 -5.62 7.02
CA ALA A 202 2.05 -6.04 5.71
C ALA A 202 2.89 -5.44 4.57
N SER A 203 3.32 -4.19 4.72
CA SER A 203 4.21 -3.53 3.75
C SER A 203 5.55 -4.24 3.63
N LYS A 204 6.18 -4.65 4.76
CA LYS A 204 7.41 -5.44 4.77
C LYS A 204 7.22 -6.78 4.03
N ALA A 205 6.13 -7.49 4.31
CA ALA A 205 5.86 -8.76 3.65
C ALA A 205 5.72 -8.60 2.11
N ILE A 206 5.15 -7.48 1.64
CA ILE A 206 5.12 -7.14 0.21
C ILE A 206 6.53 -6.83 -0.32
N VAL A 207 7.34 -6.04 0.39
CA VAL A 207 8.73 -5.75 0.01
C VAL A 207 9.53 -7.04 -0.13
N GLU A 208 9.39 -7.98 0.81
CA GLU A 208 10.06 -9.28 0.76
C GLU A 208 9.65 -10.11 -0.47
N VAL A 209 8.36 -10.12 -0.85
CA VAL A 209 7.88 -10.82 -2.05
C VAL A 209 8.38 -10.13 -3.31
N LEU A 210 8.25 -8.81 -3.42
CA LEU A 210 8.77 -8.04 -4.57
C LEU A 210 10.27 -8.24 -4.74
N SER A 211 11.04 -8.22 -3.64
CA SER A 211 12.50 -8.44 -3.66
C SER A 211 12.86 -9.79 -4.28
N ARG A 212 12.12 -10.86 -3.92
CA ARG A 212 12.33 -12.20 -4.50
C ARG A 212 11.91 -12.26 -5.96
N MET A 213 10.74 -11.70 -6.31
CA MET A 213 10.22 -11.72 -7.69
C MET A 213 11.10 -10.92 -8.66
N LEU A 214 11.69 -9.84 -8.18
CA LEU A 214 12.56 -8.96 -8.97
C LEU A 214 14.04 -9.32 -8.83
N GLU A 215 14.37 -10.30 -8.00
CA GLU A 215 15.76 -10.69 -7.69
C GLU A 215 16.62 -9.53 -7.18
N ILE A 216 15.99 -8.58 -6.47
CA ILE A 216 16.62 -7.38 -5.92
C ILE A 216 16.70 -7.52 -4.39
N LYS A 217 17.89 -7.36 -3.83
CA LYS A 217 18.05 -7.36 -2.37
C LYS A 217 17.72 -6.00 -1.79
N VAL A 218 16.77 -5.99 -0.86
CA VAL A 218 16.39 -4.82 -0.06
C VAL A 218 16.59 -5.16 1.42
N ASP A 219 17.31 -4.32 2.15
CA ASP A 219 17.45 -4.45 3.60
C ASP A 219 16.14 -3.98 4.25
N THR A 220 15.55 -4.83 5.08
CA THR A 220 14.27 -4.53 5.76
C THR A 220 14.42 -4.31 7.26
N THR A 221 15.65 -4.12 7.74
CA THR A 221 15.96 -3.97 9.18
C THR A 221 15.22 -2.77 9.80
N GLN A 222 15.18 -1.64 9.11
CA GLN A 222 14.45 -0.45 9.58
C GLN A 222 12.93 -0.71 9.68
N MET A 223 12.37 -1.53 8.79
CA MET A 223 10.96 -1.92 8.91
C MET A 223 10.72 -2.80 10.14
N ASP A 224 11.67 -3.65 10.54
CA ASP A 224 11.56 -4.45 11.76
C ASP A 224 11.55 -3.58 13.02
N GLU A 225 12.34 -2.52 13.06
CA GLU A 225 12.33 -1.53 14.14
C GLU A 225 10.98 -0.80 14.19
N TRP A 226 10.50 -0.31 13.07
CA TRP A 226 9.21 0.36 13.01
C TRP A 226 8.05 -0.57 13.42
N ILE A 227 8.08 -1.84 13.03
CA ILE A 227 7.08 -2.84 13.45
C ILE A 227 7.08 -3.01 14.98
N LYS A 228 8.24 -3.08 15.62
CA LYS A 228 8.35 -3.19 17.09
C LYS A 228 7.76 -1.97 17.80
N ASP A 229 8.04 -0.78 17.30
CA ASP A 229 7.52 0.46 17.86
C ASP A 229 5.99 0.51 17.71
N MET A 230 5.47 0.13 16.55
CA MET A 230 4.04 0.07 16.28
C MET A 230 3.34 -0.96 17.18
N ASP A 231 3.89 -2.17 17.33
CA ASP A 231 3.33 -3.20 18.21
C ASP A 231 3.24 -2.68 19.67
N SER A 232 4.30 -2.04 20.16
CA SER A 232 4.31 -1.44 21.50
C SER A 232 3.27 -0.34 21.67
N GLU A 233 3.03 0.44 20.62
CA GLU A 233 2.02 1.49 20.63
C GLU A 233 0.60 0.91 20.63
N ILE A 234 0.35 -0.09 19.80
CA ILE A 234 -0.94 -0.81 19.77
C ILE A 234 -1.22 -1.42 21.14
N GLU A 235 -0.25 -2.12 21.76
CA GLU A 235 -0.40 -2.68 23.10
C GLU A 235 -0.76 -1.61 24.15
N LYS A 236 -0.05 -0.48 24.18
CA LYS A 236 -0.34 0.62 25.11
C LYS A 236 -1.73 1.19 24.92
N ASN A 237 -2.16 1.37 23.67
CA ASN A 237 -3.49 1.88 23.36
C ASN A 237 -4.57 0.86 23.70
N MET A 238 -4.34 -0.43 23.49
CA MET A 238 -5.24 -1.50 23.92
C MET A 238 -5.42 -1.53 25.44
N VAL A 239 -4.33 -1.38 26.21
CA VAL A 239 -4.42 -1.30 27.69
C VAL A 239 -5.22 -0.08 28.13
N ARG A 240 -5.04 1.07 27.49
CA ARG A 240 -5.85 2.29 27.75
C ARG A 240 -7.32 2.07 27.42
N PHE A 241 -7.59 1.45 26.27
CA PHE A 241 -8.96 1.11 25.85
C PHE A 241 -9.63 0.19 26.87
N MET A 242 -8.94 -0.85 27.34
CA MET A 242 -9.43 -1.73 28.42
C MET A 242 -9.69 -0.99 29.73
N GLY A 243 -8.85 -0.02 30.09
CA GLY A 243 -9.00 0.80 31.31
C GLY A 243 -10.16 1.78 31.27
N SER A 244 -10.65 2.17 30.09
CA SER A 244 -11.79 3.08 29.89
C SER A 244 -13.17 2.38 29.94
N LEU A 245 -13.29 1.19 30.35
CA LEU A 245 -14.19 0.11 30.03
C LEU A 245 -15.69 0.32 30.18
N ARG A 246 -16.34 -0.04 29.10
CA ARG A 246 -17.70 -0.61 28.98
C ARG A 246 -17.61 -2.06 28.48
N GLU A 247 -18.71 -2.82 28.58
CA GLU A 247 -18.85 -4.24 28.20
C GLU A 247 -18.26 -4.64 26.81
N ASN A 248 -18.32 -3.71 25.87
CA ASN A 248 -17.83 -3.91 24.49
C ASN A 248 -16.31 -4.14 24.40
N ALA A 249 -15.52 -3.53 25.28
CA ALA A 249 -14.07 -3.70 25.27
C ALA A 249 -13.65 -5.10 25.75
N LYS A 250 -14.41 -5.72 26.67
CA LYS A 250 -14.13 -7.11 27.08
C LYS A 250 -14.30 -8.08 25.92
N ARG A 251 -15.37 -7.93 25.15
CA ARG A 251 -15.62 -8.76 23.96
C ARG A 251 -14.52 -8.63 22.92
N PHE A 252 -13.99 -7.41 22.73
CA PHE A 252 -12.90 -7.18 21.79
C PHE A 252 -11.59 -7.83 22.25
N VAL A 253 -11.27 -7.77 23.53
CA VAL A 253 -10.09 -8.46 24.09
C VAL A 253 -10.21 -9.97 23.93
N GLU A 254 -11.35 -10.57 24.27
CA GLU A 254 -11.62 -11.99 24.05
C GLU A 254 -11.43 -12.41 22.59
N TYR A 255 -11.75 -11.51 21.67
CA TYR A 255 -11.52 -11.74 20.25
C TYR A 255 -10.04 -11.73 19.90
N LEU A 256 -9.29 -10.74 20.35
CA LEU A 256 -7.86 -10.67 20.12
C LEU A 256 -7.14 -11.90 20.69
N ASP A 257 -7.52 -12.33 21.89
CA ASP A 257 -6.96 -13.53 22.50
C ASP A 257 -7.21 -14.78 21.65
N ARG A 258 -8.43 -14.95 21.11
CA ARG A 258 -8.74 -16.05 20.18
C ARG A 258 -7.95 -15.95 18.87
N LEU A 259 -7.76 -14.76 18.32
CA LEU A 259 -6.94 -14.58 17.12
C LEU A 259 -5.48 -14.96 17.41
N LYS A 260 -4.97 -14.60 18.58
CA LYS A 260 -3.61 -14.96 19.00
C LYS A 260 -3.44 -16.47 19.17
N GLU A 261 -4.36 -17.13 19.87
CA GLU A 261 -4.37 -18.59 20.04
C GLU A 261 -4.39 -19.32 18.67
N ARG A 262 -5.16 -18.81 17.70
CA ARG A 262 -5.20 -19.38 16.34
C ARG A 262 -3.89 -19.15 15.58
N ALA A 263 -3.25 -18.00 15.77
CA ALA A 263 -1.95 -17.70 15.15
C ALA A 263 -0.85 -18.62 15.69
N ASP A 264 -0.89 -18.95 16.97
CA ASP A 264 0.09 -19.83 17.64
C ASP A 264 -0.11 -21.32 17.31
N SER A 265 -1.33 -21.73 16.88
CA SER A 265 -1.65 -23.15 16.59
C SER A 265 -1.35 -23.60 15.16
N GLU A 266 -0.85 -22.74 14.25
CA GLU A 266 -0.65 -23.05 12.81
C GLU A 266 -1.86 -23.67 12.10
N GLU A 267 -3.05 -23.66 12.70
CA GLU A 267 -4.25 -24.24 12.07
C GLU A 267 -4.70 -23.43 10.87
N VAL A 268 -4.59 -24.05 9.71
CA VAL A 268 -5.19 -23.58 8.46
C VAL A 268 -6.69 -23.35 8.70
N ALA A 269 -7.12 -22.12 8.51
CA ALA A 269 -8.48 -21.65 8.74
C ALA A 269 -9.53 -22.55 8.08
N THR A 270 -10.04 -23.52 8.80
CA THR A 270 -11.38 -24.05 8.56
C THR A 270 -12.38 -23.01 9.08
N THR A 271 -13.42 -22.79 8.29
CA THR A 271 -14.55 -21.88 8.51
C THR A 271 -15.29 -22.20 9.83
N GLN A 272 -14.67 -21.98 10.99
CA GLN A 272 -15.40 -21.89 12.24
C GLN A 272 -15.82 -20.44 12.42
N GLU A 273 -17.12 -20.26 12.60
CA GLU A 273 -17.79 -18.99 12.82
C GLU A 273 -17.06 -18.20 13.92
N LEU A 274 -16.41 -17.11 13.52
CA LEU A 274 -15.98 -16.09 14.47
C LEU A 274 -17.25 -15.47 15.08
N PRO A 275 -17.24 -15.09 16.37
CA PRO A 275 -18.38 -14.41 16.97
C PRO A 275 -18.78 -13.22 16.11
N GLU A 276 -20.10 -13.06 15.87
CA GLU A 276 -20.65 -11.90 15.17
C GLU A 276 -20.13 -10.61 15.82
N TYR A 277 -19.27 -9.89 15.11
CA TYR A 277 -18.90 -8.52 15.49
C TYR A 277 -19.88 -7.58 14.84
N SER A 278 -20.42 -6.70 15.66
CA SER A 278 -21.05 -5.53 15.08
C SER A 278 -19.95 -4.70 14.39
N GLU A 279 -20.20 -4.29 13.15
CA GLU A 279 -19.33 -3.31 12.44
C GLU A 279 -19.07 -2.06 13.29
N GLU A 280 -19.98 -1.75 14.22
CA GLU A 280 -19.87 -0.68 15.19
C GLU A 280 -18.70 -0.87 16.16
N LEU A 281 -18.44 -2.09 16.66
CA LEU A 281 -17.31 -2.35 17.56
C LEU A 281 -15.97 -2.17 16.84
N VAL A 282 -15.87 -2.65 15.62
CA VAL A 282 -14.65 -2.46 14.79
C VAL A 282 -14.37 -0.97 14.58
N LYS A 283 -15.40 -0.20 14.22
CA LYS A 283 -15.29 1.26 14.03
C LYS A 283 -14.95 2.01 15.33
N GLU A 284 -15.47 1.55 16.48
CA GLU A 284 -15.15 2.15 17.78
C GLU A 284 -13.69 1.92 18.16
N VAL A 285 -13.17 0.72 17.91
CA VAL A 285 -11.77 0.37 18.15
C VAL A 285 -10.85 1.14 17.19
N GLU A 286 -11.16 1.18 15.90
CA GLU A 286 -10.40 1.94 14.90
C GLU A 286 -10.30 3.43 15.29
N ARG A 287 -11.44 4.02 15.66
CA ARG A 287 -11.47 5.42 16.08
C ARG A 287 -10.59 5.65 17.32
N PHE A 288 -10.71 4.79 18.33
CA PHE A 288 -9.92 4.91 19.56
C PHE A 288 -8.41 4.79 19.30
N LEU A 289 -8.01 3.83 18.48
CA LEU A 289 -6.60 3.63 18.11
C LEU A 289 -6.06 4.82 17.32
N LYS A 290 -6.85 5.39 16.42
CA LYS A 290 -6.50 6.56 15.63
C LYS A 290 -6.36 7.84 16.49
N GLU A 291 -7.28 8.07 17.43
CA GLU A 291 -7.21 9.20 18.37
C GLU A 291 -5.98 9.12 19.27
N GLY A 292 -5.54 7.91 19.63
CA GLY A 292 -4.31 7.69 20.39
C GLY A 292 -3.03 8.04 19.63
N GLN A 293 -3.05 8.03 18.29
CA GLN A 293 -1.93 8.49 17.45
C GLN A 293 -1.94 10.01 17.22
N ALA A 294 -3.10 10.62 16.97
CA ALA A 294 -3.22 12.05 16.67
C ALA A 294 -2.71 12.96 17.81
N GLY A 295 -2.78 12.50 19.06
CA GLY A 295 -2.24 13.25 20.22
C GLY A 295 -0.73 13.35 20.28
N LYS A 296 0.03 12.69 19.38
CA LYS A 296 1.51 12.76 19.32
C LYS A 296 2.02 13.67 18.21
N ASP A 297 1.25 13.86 17.16
CA ASP A 297 1.67 14.72 16.04
C ASP A 297 1.53 16.22 16.40
N GLU A 298 0.75 16.56 17.44
CA GLU A 298 0.64 17.94 17.95
C GLU A 298 1.77 18.33 18.92
N ASP A 299 2.52 17.37 19.49
CA ASP A 299 3.63 17.65 20.43
C ASP A 299 5.03 17.75 19.75
N ILE A 300 5.10 17.68 18.41
CA ILE A 300 6.34 17.77 17.60
C ILE A 300 6.27 19.00 16.64
N GLY A 301 5.46 20.00 16.94
CA GLY A 301 5.36 21.27 16.20
C GLY A 301 6.23 22.37 16.78
#